data_cd877fd973b8169ca4dcd33caa66d775
#
_entry.id   cd877fd973b8169ca4dcd33caa66d775
#
_cell.length_a   1.000
_cell.length_b   1.000
_cell.length_c   1.000
_cell.angle_alpha   90.00
_cell.angle_beta   90.00
_cell.angle_gamma   90.00
#
_symmetry.space_group_name_H-M   'P 1'
#
loop_
_entity.id
_entity.type
_entity.pdbx_description
1 polymer ?
#
loop_
_entity_poly.entity_id
_entity_poly.type
_entity_poly.pdbx_seq_one_letter_code
_entity_poly.pdbx_strand_id
1 'polypeptide(L)'
;PITGLEIEAYWGRQVSNPYTKSFVKNADIYQPNIATGGYSFVGTWPGTTSLSESYTNNVYKTYLGQATYTKRFGNHTIKVLTGAQSELFTNYFFGASRTGFVNPNQPYLNLGSGVRDNNAGASELALAGFFARANYSFNDKYYLELNGRRDGTSRFSQARDKQWGKNYSFFGA
;
A
#
# COMPACT_ATOMS: atom_id res chain seq x y z
N PRO A 1 -31.38 -1.67 -25.26
CA PRO A 1 -30.55 -0.67 -24.58
C PRO A 1 -31.43 0.42 -23.99
N ILE A 2 -31.14 0.83 -22.75
CA ILE A 2 -31.85 1.94 -22.10
C ILE A 2 -31.14 3.22 -22.52
N THR A 3 -31.80 4.09 -23.28
CA THR A 3 -31.24 5.35 -23.75
C THR A 3 -30.87 6.23 -22.56
N GLY A 4 -29.61 6.73 -22.53
CA GLY A 4 -29.09 7.59 -21.46
C GLY A 4 -28.51 6.85 -20.25
N LEU A 5 -28.49 5.50 -20.25
CA LEU A 5 -27.83 4.70 -19.24
C LEU A 5 -26.42 4.29 -19.71
N GLU A 6 -25.43 4.62 -18.90
CA GLU A 6 -24.02 4.21 -19.02
C GLU A 6 -23.64 3.41 -17.78
N ILE A 7 -22.97 2.26 -17.97
CA ILE A 7 -22.47 1.42 -16.88
C ILE A 7 -20.98 1.22 -17.11
N GLU A 8 -20.21 1.48 -16.08
CA GLU A 8 -18.76 1.32 -16.07
C GLU A 8 -18.34 0.41 -14.92
N ALA A 9 -17.40 -0.48 -15.20
CA ALA A 9 -16.75 -1.30 -14.20
C ALA A 9 -15.24 -1.26 -14.39
N TYR A 10 -14.53 -1.13 -13.30
CA TYR A 10 -13.08 -1.13 -13.26
C TYR A 10 -12.58 -2.13 -12.23
N TRP A 11 -11.55 -2.87 -12.62
CA TRP A 11 -10.79 -3.73 -11.72
C TRP A 11 -9.31 -3.46 -11.90
N GLY A 12 -8.59 -3.28 -10.82
CA GLY A 12 -7.16 -3.08 -10.79
C GLY A 12 -6.47 -3.99 -9.80
N ARG A 13 -5.29 -4.47 -10.15
CA ARG A 13 -4.41 -5.22 -9.24
C ARG A 13 -2.97 -4.73 -9.42
N GLN A 14 -2.37 -4.29 -8.34
CA GLN A 14 -0.95 -3.94 -8.27
C GLN A 14 -0.26 -4.91 -7.31
N VAL A 15 0.91 -5.41 -7.71
CA VAL A 15 1.74 -6.30 -6.89
C VAL A 15 3.14 -5.71 -6.81
N SER A 16 3.70 -5.68 -5.62
CA SER A 16 5.09 -5.26 -5.37
C SER A 16 5.75 -6.26 -4.44
N ASN A 17 6.83 -6.86 -4.90
CA ASN A 17 7.54 -7.94 -4.21
C ASN A 17 9.01 -7.57 -3.98
N PRO A 18 9.31 -6.56 -3.16
CA PRO A 18 10.69 -6.21 -2.85
C PRO A 18 11.39 -7.36 -2.10
N TYR A 19 12.57 -7.69 -2.58
CA TYR A 19 13.53 -8.55 -1.92
C TYR A 19 14.77 -7.75 -1.60
N THR A 20 15.25 -7.87 -0.38
CA THR A 20 16.47 -7.19 0.07
C THR A 20 17.44 -8.22 0.62
N LYS A 21 18.70 -8.12 0.20
CA LYS A 21 19.80 -8.89 0.75
C LYS A 21 20.89 -7.92 1.17
N SER A 22 21.26 -7.95 2.44
CA SER A 22 22.32 -7.10 3.02
C SER A 22 23.34 -7.97 3.71
N PHE A 23 24.57 -7.85 3.27
CA PHE A 23 25.71 -8.56 3.87
C PHE A 23 26.74 -7.55 4.38
N VAL A 24 27.04 -7.64 5.67
CA VAL A 24 28.05 -6.81 6.34
C VAL A 24 29.30 -7.66 6.51
N LYS A 25 30.38 -7.24 5.82
CA LYS A 25 31.72 -7.82 5.96
C LYS A 25 32.44 -7.13 7.10
N ASN A 26 33.30 -7.88 7.75
CA ASN A 26 34.28 -7.31 8.65
C ASN A 26 35.51 -6.81 7.88
N ALA A 27 36.18 -5.82 8.43
CA ALA A 27 37.42 -5.29 7.93
C ALA A 27 38.40 -5.04 9.08
N ASP A 28 39.67 -5.33 8.85
CA ASP A 28 40.72 -5.06 9.80
C ASP A 28 41.03 -3.58 9.82
N ILE A 29 41.16 -3.03 11.02
CA ILE A 29 41.47 -1.62 11.27
C ILE A 29 42.90 -1.52 11.74
N TYR A 30 43.63 -0.61 11.11
CA TYR A 30 45.03 -0.30 11.42
C TYR A 30 45.18 1.18 11.77
N GLN A 31 46.08 1.49 12.70
CA GLN A 31 46.49 2.87 13.00
C GLN A 31 47.96 3.10 12.68
N PRO A 32 48.38 4.32 12.31
CA PRO A 32 49.79 4.64 12.11
C PRO A 32 50.58 4.39 13.40
N ASN A 33 51.74 3.75 13.26
CA ASN A 33 52.70 3.55 14.36
C ASN A 33 53.91 4.44 14.13
N ILE A 34 53.97 5.55 14.89
CA ILE A 34 55.00 6.55 14.74
C ILE A 34 56.39 5.98 15.10
N ALA A 35 56.47 5.02 16.02
CA ALA A 35 57.73 4.45 16.45
C ALA A 35 58.38 3.53 15.40
N THR A 36 57.59 2.88 14.57
CA THR A 36 58.07 1.94 13.55
C THR A 36 57.95 2.46 12.12
N GLY A 37 57.28 3.60 11.92
CA GLY A 37 56.98 4.18 10.60
C GLY A 37 55.96 3.37 9.77
N GLY A 38 55.26 2.38 10.40
CA GLY A 38 54.30 1.51 9.75
C GLY A 38 52.89 1.63 10.32
N TYR A 39 52.12 0.55 10.23
CA TYR A 39 50.75 0.46 10.76
C TYR A 39 50.67 -0.67 11.79
N SER A 40 49.97 -0.43 12.89
CA SER A 40 49.66 -1.44 13.91
C SER A 40 48.18 -1.82 13.80
N PHE A 41 47.90 -3.12 13.83
CA PHE A 41 46.56 -3.63 13.88
C PHE A 41 45.85 -3.23 15.19
N VAL A 42 44.63 -2.69 15.08
CA VAL A 42 43.83 -2.22 16.21
C VAL A 42 42.69 -3.16 16.53
N GLY A 43 42.13 -3.75 15.50
CA GLY A 43 40.98 -4.64 15.64
C GLY A 43 40.28 -4.88 14.32
N THR A 44 39.21 -5.62 14.39
CA THR A 44 38.33 -5.94 13.24
C THR A 44 36.96 -5.32 13.48
N TRP A 45 36.41 -4.58 12.50
CA TRP A 45 35.10 -3.96 12.60
C TRP A 45 34.22 -4.25 11.38
N PRO A 46 32.93 -4.58 11.61
CA PRO A 46 32.37 -5.06 12.87
C PRO A 46 33.01 -6.39 13.27
N GLY A 47 32.98 -6.72 14.56
CA GLY A 47 33.66 -7.94 15.06
C GLY A 47 33.09 -9.26 14.49
N THR A 48 31.91 -9.20 13.88
CA THR A 48 31.23 -10.37 13.31
C THR A 48 30.56 -10.00 11.99
N THR A 49 30.73 -10.86 10.98
CA THR A 49 29.99 -10.77 9.71
C THR A 49 28.51 -11.06 9.92
N SER A 50 27.64 -10.39 9.18
CA SER A 50 26.19 -10.64 9.24
C SER A 50 25.53 -10.60 7.87
N LEU A 51 24.53 -11.45 7.68
CA LEU A 51 23.65 -11.47 6.52
C LEU A 51 22.23 -11.30 6.99
N SER A 52 21.51 -10.42 6.33
CA SER A 52 20.06 -10.25 6.48
C SER A 52 19.40 -10.34 5.10
N GLU A 53 18.36 -11.13 5.00
CA GLU A 53 17.51 -11.24 3.82
C GLU A 53 16.06 -11.01 4.22
N SER A 54 15.35 -10.23 3.42
CA SER A 54 13.93 -9.98 3.65
C SER A 54 13.15 -9.98 2.34
N TYR A 55 11.91 -10.40 2.43
CA TYR A 55 10.96 -10.42 1.34
C TYR A 55 9.64 -9.82 1.81
N THR A 56 9.06 -8.98 0.98
CA THR A 56 7.75 -8.43 1.22
C THR A 56 6.86 -8.69 0.01
N ASN A 57 5.62 -9.07 0.22
CA ASN A 57 4.60 -9.19 -0.81
C ASN A 57 3.48 -8.20 -0.49
N ASN A 58 3.35 -7.16 -1.32
CA ASN A 58 2.27 -6.18 -1.25
C ASN A 58 1.31 -6.42 -2.40
N VAL A 59 0.03 -6.60 -2.12
CA VAL A 59 -1.01 -6.70 -3.14
C VAL A 59 -2.08 -5.66 -2.85
N TYR A 60 -2.31 -4.80 -3.82
CA TYR A 60 -3.39 -3.83 -3.82
C TYR A 60 -4.40 -4.18 -4.90
N LYS A 61 -5.67 -4.29 -4.53
CA LYS A 61 -6.78 -4.59 -5.43
C LYS A 61 -7.80 -3.48 -5.33
N THR A 62 -8.28 -3.02 -6.47
CA THR A 62 -9.34 -2.01 -6.57
C THR A 62 -10.48 -2.55 -7.42
N TYR A 63 -11.68 -2.33 -6.99
CA TYR A 63 -12.91 -2.62 -7.70
C TYR A 63 -13.79 -1.36 -7.69
N LEU A 64 -14.29 -0.97 -8.83
CA LEU A 64 -15.21 0.15 -8.98
C LEU A 64 -16.33 -0.30 -9.96
N GLY A 65 -17.55 -0.09 -9.56
CA GLY A 65 -18.71 -0.20 -10.43
C GLY A 65 -19.56 1.04 -10.31
N GLN A 66 -19.93 1.64 -11.43
CA GLN A 66 -20.81 2.81 -11.43
C GLN A 66 -21.80 2.79 -12.60
N ALA A 67 -22.92 3.44 -12.39
CA ALA A 67 -23.94 3.65 -13.38
C ALA A 67 -24.32 5.13 -13.44
N THR A 68 -24.39 5.66 -14.64
CA THR A 68 -24.85 7.04 -14.91
C THR A 68 -26.09 6.97 -15.76
N TYR A 69 -27.14 7.67 -15.36
CA TYR A 69 -28.35 7.84 -16.14
C TYR A 69 -28.58 9.30 -16.42
N THR A 70 -28.72 9.64 -17.68
CA THR A 70 -29.00 11.02 -18.14
C THR A 70 -30.30 11.06 -18.93
N LYS A 71 -31.20 11.96 -18.56
CA LYS A 71 -32.46 12.17 -19.28
C LYS A 71 -32.75 13.66 -19.43
N ARG A 72 -33.11 14.05 -20.65
CA ARG A 72 -33.61 15.41 -20.97
C ARG A 72 -35.10 15.32 -21.33
N PHE A 73 -35.90 16.22 -20.79
CA PHE A 73 -37.32 16.36 -21.09
C PHE A 73 -37.68 17.85 -21.10
N GLY A 74 -37.98 18.38 -22.30
CA GLY A 74 -38.15 19.79 -22.53
C GLY A 74 -36.91 20.60 -22.10
N ASN A 75 -37.10 21.54 -21.20
CA ASN A 75 -36.04 22.41 -20.68
C ASN A 75 -35.34 21.83 -19.41
N HIS A 76 -35.67 20.60 -19.02
CA HIS A 76 -35.13 19.95 -17.84
C HIS A 76 -34.12 18.89 -18.22
N THR A 77 -32.99 18.84 -17.53
CA THR A 77 -32.01 17.77 -17.64
C THR A 77 -31.71 17.18 -16.26
N ILE A 78 -31.82 15.88 -16.13
CA ILE A 78 -31.45 15.14 -14.92
C ILE A 78 -30.31 14.21 -15.27
N LYS A 79 -29.26 14.21 -14.44
CA LYS A 79 -28.16 13.24 -14.51
C LYS A 79 -27.96 12.65 -13.12
N VAL A 80 -28.09 11.34 -13.01
CA VAL A 80 -27.87 10.60 -11.75
C VAL A 80 -26.71 9.64 -11.97
N LEU A 81 -25.73 9.69 -11.07
CA LEU A 81 -24.62 8.74 -11.00
C LEU A 81 -24.70 8.04 -9.66
N THR A 82 -24.52 6.72 -9.65
CA THR A 82 -24.39 5.93 -8.43
C THR A 82 -23.33 4.85 -8.64
N GLY A 83 -22.60 4.52 -7.57
CA GLY A 83 -21.56 3.53 -7.67
C GLY A 83 -21.11 2.99 -6.33
N ALA A 84 -20.29 1.96 -6.42
CA ALA A 84 -19.62 1.33 -5.30
C ALA A 84 -18.13 1.14 -5.64
N GLN A 85 -17.28 1.34 -4.66
CA GLN A 85 -15.84 1.17 -4.74
C GLN A 85 -15.38 0.28 -3.59
N SER A 86 -14.44 -0.62 -3.85
CA SER A 86 -13.76 -1.39 -2.82
C SER A 86 -12.27 -1.45 -3.11
N GLU A 87 -11.48 -1.30 -2.07
CA GLU A 87 -10.02 -1.38 -2.09
C GLU A 87 -9.58 -2.38 -1.03
N LEU A 88 -8.68 -3.28 -1.42
CA LEU A 88 -8.08 -4.25 -0.52
C LEU A 88 -6.56 -4.16 -0.65
N PHE A 89 -5.90 -3.85 0.45
CA PHE A 89 -4.46 -3.90 0.58
C PHE A 89 -4.07 -5.05 1.50
N THR A 90 -3.23 -5.97 1.00
CA THR A 90 -2.63 -7.03 1.80
C THR A 90 -1.12 -6.90 1.77
N ASN A 91 -0.50 -7.00 2.91
CA ASN A 91 0.94 -7.04 3.09
C ASN A 91 1.31 -8.34 3.80
N TYR A 92 2.31 -9.00 3.29
CA TYR A 92 3.00 -10.11 3.96
C TYR A 92 4.49 -9.86 3.88
N PHE A 93 5.19 -10.00 5.00
CA PHE A 93 6.64 -9.91 5.02
C PHE A 93 7.26 -11.06 5.82
N PHE A 94 8.44 -11.46 5.43
CA PHE A 94 9.31 -12.24 6.28
C PHE A 94 10.77 -11.77 6.11
N GLY A 95 11.55 -11.96 7.17
CA GLY A 95 12.97 -11.68 7.17
C GLY A 95 13.71 -12.77 7.93
N ALA A 96 14.96 -13.01 7.55
CA ALA A 96 15.87 -13.89 8.27
C ALA A 96 17.26 -13.28 8.30
N SER A 97 17.96 -13.50 9.40
CA SER A 97 19.34 -13.04 9.53
C SER A 97 20.23 -14.12 10.17
N ARG A 98 21.50 -14.02 9.88
CA ARG A 98 22.51 -14.88 10.48
C ARG A 98 23.86 -14.20 10.55
N THR A 99 24.65 -14.59 11.55
CA THR A 99 26.01 -14.08 11.77
C THR A 99 27.06 -15.15 11.63
N GLY A 100 28.35 -14.76 11.64
CA GLY A 100 29.47 -15.70 11.70
C GLY A 100 29.75 -16.40 10.37
N PHE A 101 29.97 -15.64 9.30
CA PHE A 101 30.34 -16.17 7.99
C PHE A 101 31.86 -16.28 7.87
N VAL A 102 32.35 -17.49 7.64
CA VAL A 102 33.76 -17.76 7.41
C VAL A 102 34.19 -17.31 6.00
N ASN A 103 33.33 -17.55 5.00
CA ASN A 103 33.60 -17.13 3.63
C ASN A 103 32.73 -15.96 3.23
N PRO A 104 33.27 -14.71 3.14
CA PRO A 104 32.49 -13.54 2.78
C PRO A 104 32.08 -13.48 1.31
N ASN A 105 32.57 -14.38 0.47
CA ASN A 105 32.22 -14.45 -0.95
C ASN A 105 30.99 -15.36 -1.22
N GLN A 106 30.54 -16.08 -0.20
CA GLN A 106 29.36 -16.96 -0.28
C GLN A 106 28.37 -16.64 0.85
N PRO A 107 27.71 -15.47 0.80
CA PRO A 107 26.76 -15.07 1.82
C PRO A 107 25.40 -15.75 1.62
N TYR A 108 25.27 -16.98 2.11
CA TYR A 108 24.02 -17.72 2.18
C TYR A 108 23.67 -17.99 3.64
N LEU A 109 22.41 -17.78 4.03
CA LEU A 109 21.95 -17.88 5.42
C LEU A 109 22.33 -19.21 6.09
N ASN A 110 22.34 -20.32 5.35
CA ASN A 110 22.70 -21.64 5.87
C ASN A 110 24.19 -21.81 6.18
N LEU A 111 25.07 -20.94 5.65
CA LEU A 111 26.53 -21.02 5.83
C LEU A 111 27.05 -20.20 7.02
N GLY A 112 26.22 -19.35 7.63
CA GLY A 112 26.61 -18.68 8.87
C GLY A 112 26.63 -19.67 10.04
N SER A 113 27.60 -19.53 10.94
CA SER A 113 27.77 -20.39 12.14
C SER A 113 27.19 -19.76 13.42
N GLY A 114 26.93 -18.45 13.42
CA GLY A 114 26.49 -17.68 14.59
C GLY A 114 24.98 -17.63 14.78
N VAL A 115 24.51 -16.54 15.37
CA VAL A 115 23.11 -16.34 15.75
C VAL A 115 22.19 -16.41 14.54
N ARG A 116 21.05 -17.07 14.71
CA ARG A 116 19.93 -17.15 13.78
C ARG A 116 18.78 -16.31 14.31
N ASP A 117 18.21 -15.48 13.45
CA ASP A 117 17.03 -14.73 13.78
C ASP A 117 16.07 -14.69 12.58
N ASN A 118 14.78 -14.64 12.84
CA ASN A 118 13.76 -14.51 11.82
C ASN A 118 12.54 -13.78 12.35
N ASN A 119 11.87 -13.07 11.45
CA ASN A 119 10.61 -12.41 11.73
C ASN A 119 9.67 -12.54 10.53
N ALA A 120 8.37 -12.56 10.80
CA ALA A 120 7.34 -12.56 9.77
C ALA A 120 6.08 -11.89 10.29
N GLY A 121 5.29 -11.36 9.37
CA GLY A 121 4.02 -10.76 9.71
C GLY A 121 3.15 -10.57 8.49
N ALA A 122 1.86 -10.32 8.75
CA ALA A 122 0.89 -9.99 7.72
C ALA A 122 -0.06 -8.91 8.23
N SER A 123 -0.54 -8.09 7.32
CA SER A 123 -1.58 -7.11 7.59
C SER A 123 -2.53 -6.98 6.42
N GLU A 124 -3.77 -6.63 6.71
CA GLU A 124 -4.79 -6.39 5.71
C GLU A 124 -5.55 -5.11 6.04
N LEU A 125 -5.85 -4.33 5.01
CA LEU A 125 -6.69 -3.15 5.08
C LEU A 125 -7.73 -3.23 3.97
N ALA A 126 -9.00 -3.17 4.35
CA ALA A 126 -10.11 -3.07 3.43
C ALA A 126 -10.81 -1.72 3.57
N LEU A 127 -11.10 -1.11 2.43
CA LEU A 127 -11.92 0.09 2.31
C LEU A 127 -13.09 -0.23 1.38
N ALA A 128 -14.27 0.29 1.68
CA ALA A 128 -15.44 0.19 0.80
C ALA A 128 -16.23 1.50 0.86
N GLY A 129 -16.79 1.90 -0.27
CA GLY A 129 -17.57 3.13 -0.36
C GLY A 129 -18.73 2.98 -1.33
N PHE A 130 -19.86 3.59 -0.98
CA PHE A 130 -21.00 3.80 -1.86
C PHE A 130 -21.17 5.29 -2.07
N PHE A 131 -21.42 5.70 -3.30
CA PHE A 131 -21.60 7.10 -3.64
C PHE A 131 -22.75 7.30 -4.60
N ALA A 132 -23.36 8.47 -4.51
CA ALA A 132 -24.39 8.90 -5.45
C ALA A 132 -24.29 10.41 -5.68
N ARG A 133 -24.56 10.84 -6.90
CA ARG A 133 -24.65 12.23 -7.31
C ARG A 133 -25.90 12.44 -8.15
N ALA A 134 -26.63 13.47 -7.89
CA ALA A 134 -27.75 13.91 -8.71
C ALA A 134 -27.53 15.34 -9.16
N ASN A 135 -27.55 15.56 -10.46
CA ASN A 135 -27.48 16.87 -11.08
C ASN A 135 -28.82 17.15 -11.77
N TYR A 136 -29.33 18.35 -11.60
CA TYR A 136 -30.51 18.85 -12.28
C TYR A 136 -30.18 20.20 -12.89
N SER A 137 -30.62 20.44 -14.14
CA SER A 137 -30.57 21.74 -14.75
C SER A 137 -31.91 22.12 -15.39
N PHE A 138 -32.23 23.41 -15.33
CA PHE A 138 -33.41 23.97 -15.96
C PHE A 138 -33.00 25.14 -16.91
N ASN A 139 -33.42 25.02 -18.17
CA ASN A 139 -33.07 25.96 -19.25
C ASN A 139 -31.56 26.18 -19.46
N ASP A 140 -30.71 25.26 -19.01
CA ASP A 140 -29.26 25.43 -18.98
C ASP A 140 -28.77 26.71 -18.26
N LYS A 141 -29.61 27.25 -17.35
CA LYS A 141 -29.35 28.46 -16.55
C LYS A 141 -29.29 28.21 -15.06
N TYR A 142 -30.17 27.34 -14.56
CA TYR A 142 -30.24 27.02 -13.13
C TYR A 142 -29.74 25.59 -12.92
N TYR A 143 -28.84 25.42 -11.95
CA TYR A 143 -28.19 24.17 -11.67
C TYR A 143 -28.35 23.81 -10.20
N LEU A 144 -28.59 22.52 -9.94
CA LEU A 144 -28.66 21.94 -8.61
C LEU A 144 -27.83 20.65 -8.61
N GLU A 145 -26.93 20.51 -7.63
CA GLU A 145 -26.18 19.28 -7.43
C GLU A 145 -26.34 18.78 -5.99
N LEU A 146 -26.59 17.49 -5.84
CA LEU A 146 -26.63 16.77 -4.58
C LEU A 146 -25.60 15.63 -4.65
N ASN A 147 -24.74 15.54 -3.63
CA ASN A 147 -23.76 14.46 -3.48
C ASN A 147 -23.96 13.77 -2.14
N GLY A 148 -23.82 12.45 -2.14
CA GLY A 148 -23.78 11.63 -0.94
C GLY A 148 -22.75 10.55 -1.07
N ARG A 149 -22.01 10.28 0.01
CA ARG A 149 -21.04 9.18 0.08
C ARG A 149 -21.08 8.54 1.46
N ARG A 150 -20.98 7.23 1.48
CA ARG A 150 -20.84 6.44 2.69
C ARG A 150 -19.60 5.56 2.55
N ASP A 151 -18.61 5.77 3.42
CA ASP A 151 -17.35 5.06 3.42
C ASP A 151 -17.19 4.20 4.67
N GLY A 152 -16.59 3.03 4.50
CA GLY A 152 -16.25 2.10 5.56
C GLY A 152 -14.80 1.65 5.48
N THR A 153 -14.21 1.33 6.63
CA THR A 153 -12.84 0.85 6.74
C THR A 153 -12.74 -0.25 7.79
N SER A 154 -11.90 -1.25 7.51
CA SER A 154 -11.61 -2.34 8.44
C SER A 154 -10.79 -1.92 9.66
N ARG A 155 -10.27 -0.69 9.70
CA ARG A 155 -9.48 -0.18 10.84
C ARG A 155 -10.31 0.10 12.10
N PHE A 156 -11.61 0.30 11.95
CA PHE A 156 -12.49 0.53 13.08
C PHE A 156 -13.14 -0.76 13.53
N SER A 157 -13.42 -0.85 14.84
CA SER A 157 -14.09 -2.01 15.47
C SER A 157 -15.37 -2.40 14.74
N GLN A 158 -15.66 -3.70 14.66
CA GLN A 158 -16.86 -4.29 14.05
C GLN A 158 -18.18 -3.93 14.73
N ALA A 159 -18.18 -3.08 15.78
CA ALA A 159 -19.41 -2.52 16.33
C ALA A 159 -20.17 -1.79 15.20
N ARG A 160 -21.39 -2.24 14.95
CA ARG A 160 -22.21 -2.06 13.74
C ARG A 160 -22.22 -0.70 13.06
N ASP A 161 -21.91 0.40 13.73
CA ASP A 161 -22.03 1.75 13.18
C ASP A 161 -20.69 2.53 13.09
N LYS A 162 -19.60 1.98 13.61
CA LYS A 162 -18.32 2.70 13.70
C LYS A 162 -17.42 2.56 12.45
N GLN A 163 -17.67 1.57 11.61
CA GLN A 163 -16.90 1.34 10.39
C GLN A 163 -17.31 2.26 9.23
N TRP A 164 -18.49 2.88 9.30
CA TRP A 164 -19.08 3.62 8.19
C TRP A 164 -19.29 5.09 8.53
N GLY A 165 -18.56 5.96 7.82
CA GLY A 165 -18.79 7.41 7.79
C GLY A 165 -19.83 7.81 6.73
N LYS A 166 -20.46 8.97 6.91
CA LYS A 166 -21.40 9.55 5.95
C LYS A 166 -20.98 10.98 5.61
N ASN A 167 -20.86 11.28 4.34
CA ASN A 167 -20.54 12.61 3.84
C ASN A 167 -21.63 13.08 2.86
N TYR A 168 -22.10 14.28 3.04
CA TYR A 168 -23.10 14.89 2.17
C TYR A 168 -22.64 16.28 1.75
N SER A 169 -22.88 16.66 0.51
CA SER A 169 -22.70 18.03 0.03
C SER A 169 -23.85 18.45 -0.85
N PHE A 170 -24.14 19.73 -0.80
CA PHE A 170 -25.18 20.36 -1.61
C PHE A 170 -24.58 21.60 -2.29
N PHE A 171 -24.85 21.76 -3.57
CA PHE A 171 -24.48 22.92 -4.35
C PHE A 171 -25.65 23.33 -5.24
N GLY A 172 -25.96 24.64 -5.31
CA GLY A 172 -26.95 25.21 -6.20
C GLY A 172 -26.44 26.53 -6.77
N ALA A 173 -26.68 26.78 -8.06
CA ALA A 173 -26.36 28.00 -8.76
C ALA A 173 -27.43 28.30 -9.83
#